data_983f69055d33f067729b2b57ad8f364e
#
_entry.id   983f69055d33f067729b2b57ad8f364e
#
_cell.length_a   1.000
_cell.length_b   1.000
_cell.length_c   1.000
_cell.angle_alpha   90.00
_cell.angle_beta   90.00
_cell.angle_gamma   90.00
#
_symmetry.space_group_name_H-M   'P 1'
#
loop_
_entity.id
_entity.type
_entity.pdbx_description
1 polymer ?
#
loop_
_entity_poly.entity_id
_entity_poly.type
_entity_poly.pdbx_seq_one_letter_code
_entity_poly.pdbx_strand_id
1 'polypeptide(L)'
;MIETDVEKFEDFIEVYHNVVSPEFCNNTIAHYNALERTRRAYSRQESEGAAYTDKTGGIAFLTDDPNLQNFDVTGEILHQFHNASAECFRHYAEKFGILTQHQLTMNHNVQLQKTPRTGGYHIWHFENSGGGSHKRALFVQLYLNTINEGGETEFLYQSKRIPAVQGSMLICPAGFTHTHRGNPPLKGNKFTINSWVEFT
;
A
#
# COMPACT_ATOMS: atom_id res chain seq x y z
N MET A 1 21.89 3.01 7.71
CA MET A 1 20.83 2.44 8.57
C MET A 1 19.82 3.55 8.77
N ILE A 2 18.61 3.39 8.26
CA ILE A 2 17.52 4.33 8.53
C ILE A 2 17.06 3.99 9.94
N GLU A 3 17.21 4.93 10.87
CA GLU A 3 16.65 4.82 12.22
C GLU A 3 15.13 5.04 12.07
N THR A 4 14.40 3.94 11.83
CA THR A 4 12.96 3.97 11.66
C THR A 4 12.30 3.94 13.02
N ASP A 5 11.60 5.01 13.37
CA ASP A 5 10.66 5.00 14.48
C ASP A 5 9.53 4.01 14.13
N VAL A 6 9.40 2.96 14.95
CA VAL A 6 8.37 1.94 14.77
C VAL A 6 7.24 2.18 15.75
N GLU A 7 6.08 2.53 15.26
CA GLU A 7 4.86 2.53 16.07
C GLU A 7 4.35 1.08 16.17
N LYS A 8 4.45 0.49 17.36
CA LYS A 8 4.06 -0.89 17.62
C LYS A 8 2.59 -0.93 17.98
N PHE A 9 1.80 -1.52 17.11
CA PHE A 9 0.44 -1.92 17.45
C PHE A 9 0.44 -3.38 17.90
N GLU A 10 -0.40 -3.70 18.86
CA GLU A 10 -0.73 -5.09 19.18
C GLU A 10 -1.36 -5.76 17.95
N ASP A 11 -1.41 -7.09 17.93
CA ASP A 11 -2.06 -7.87 16.87
C ASP A 11 -1.38 -7.84 15.49
N PHE A 12 -0.03 -7.86 15.46
CA PHE A 12 0.74 -8.01 14.21
C PHE A 12 0.59 -6.85 13.21
N ILE A 13 0.11 -5.69 13.63
CA ILE A 13 0.08 -4.47 12.82
C ILE A 13 1.29 -3.63 13.22
N GLU A 14 2.12 -3.24 12.24
CA GLU A 14 3.24 -2.34 12.46
C GLU A 14 3.26 -1.19 11.45
N VAL A 15 3.66 -0.02 11.93
CA VAL A 15 3.85 1.17 11.11
C VAL A 15 5.28 1.66 11.29
N TYR A 16 6.02 1.74 10.19
CA TYR A 16 7.39 2.22 10.13
C TYR A 16 7.36 3.65 9.58
N HIS A 17 7.88 4.61 10.33
CA HIS A 17 7.88 6.02 9.91
C HIS A 17 9.18 6.38 9.18
N ASN A 18 9.10 7.40 8.31
CA ASN A 18 10.25 7.98 7.60
C ASN A 18 11.04 6.95 6.76
N VAL A 19 10.35 5.93 6.20
CA VAL A 19 11.00 4.87 5.42
C VAL A 19 11.44 5.32 4.03
N VAL A 20 10.87 6.42 3.54
CA VAL A 20 11.26 7.10 2.30
C VAL A 20 11.23 8.62 2.51
N SER A 21 12.00 9.35 1.68
CA SER A 21 12.04 10.81 1.78
C SER A 21 10.74 11.49 1.33
N PRO A 22 10.45 12.70 1.82
CA PRO A 22 9.35 13.51 1.29
C PRO A 22 9.50 13.82 -0.21
N GLU A 23 10.72 13.94 -0.70
CA GLU A 23 11.00 14.15 -2.11
C GLU A 23 10.56 12.93 -2.95
N PHE A 24 10.92 11.72 -2.54
CA PHE A 24 10.43 10.49 -3.16
C PHE A 24 8.91 10.46 -3.22
N CYS A 25 8.22 10.75 -2.11
CA CYS A 25 6.76 10.78 -2.05
C CYS A 25 6.17 11.76 -3.06
N ASN A 26 6.69 12.99 -3.10
CA ASN A 26 6.20 14.04 -3.99
C ASN A 26 6.44 13.70 -5.46
N ASN A 27 7.60 13.15 -5.81
CA ASN A 27 7.94 12.70 -7.16
C ASN A 27 7.04 11.55 -7.61
N THR A 28 6.74 10.60 -6.72
CA THR A 28 5.81 9.50 -6.99
C THR A 28 4.38 9.99 -7.22
N ILE A 29 3.91 10.96 -6.44
CA ILE A 29 2.59 11.59 -6.66
C ILE A 29 2.56 12.33 -8.01
N ALA A 30 3.62 13.06 -8.36
CA ALA A 30 3.73 13.73 -9.65
C ALA A 30 3.70 12.72 -10.81
N HIS A 31 4.37 11.58 -10.65
CA HIS A 31 4.33 10.48 -11.61
C HIS A 31 2.92 9.91 -11.78
N TYR A 32 2.18 9.63 -10.66
CA TYR A 32 0.78 9.21 -10.75
C TYR A 32 -0.06 10.19 -11.58
N ASN A 33 0.06 11.49 -11.30
CA ASN A 33 -0.69 12.51 -12.02
C ASN A 33 -0.33 12.57 -13.52
N ALA A 34 0.91 12.23 -13.90
CA ALA A 34 1.31 12.09 -15.30
C ALA A 34 0.68 10.85 -15.94
N LEU A 35 0.66 9.71 -15.24
CA LEU A 35 0.00 8.48 -15.69
C LEU A 35 -1.52 8.69 -15.89
N GLU A 36 -2.17 9.38 -14.96
CA GLU A 36 -3.59 9.71 -15.07
C GLU A 36 -3.89 10.57 -16.32
N ARG A 37 -3.07 11.61 -16.59
CA ARG A 37 -3.22 12.45 -17.80
C ARG A 37 -3.00 11.67 -19.10
N THR A 38 -2.17 10.65 -19.08
CA THR A 38 -1.87 9.79 -20.24
C THR A 38 -2.74 8.53 -20.32
N ARG A 39 -3.78 8.43 -19.46
CA ARG A 39 -4.70 7.29 -19.36
C ARG A 39 -4.00 5.95 -19.08
N ARG A 40 -2.97 5.99 -18.24
CA ARG A 40 -2.26 4.81 -17.73
C ARG A 40 -2.53 4.55 -16.24
N ALA A 41 -3.34 5.40 -15.62
CA ALA A 41 -4.00 5.13 -14.36
C ALA A 41 -5.50 4.96 -14.64
N TYR A 42 -6.07 3.88 -14.16
CA TYR A 42 -7.44 3.46 -14.41
C TYR A 42 -8.29 3.73 -13.18
N SER A 43 -9.58 4.05 -13.37
CA SER A 43 -10.52 4.05 -12.25
C SER A 43 -10.74 2.62 -11.72
N ARG A 44 -11.20 2.49 -10.49
CA ARG A 44 -11.56 1.18 -9.92
C ARG A 44 -12.68 0.49 -10.68
N GLN A 45 -13.55 1.27 -11.32
CA GLN A 45 -14.61 0.77 -12.18
C GLN A 45 -14.06 0.15 -13.46
N GLU A 46 -13.05 0.78 -14.08
CA GLU A 46 -12.42 0.28 -15.30
C GLU A 46 -11.52 -0.92 -15.04
N SER A 47 -10.72 -0.89 -13.97
CA SER A 47 -9.72 -1.92 -13.68
C SER A 47 -10.29 -3.17 -13.00
N GLU A 48 -11.33 -3.00 -12.15
CA GLU A 48 -11.83 -4.05 -11.27
C GLU A 48 -13.34 -4.31 -11.44
N GLY A 49 -14.04 -3.49 -12.25
CA GLY A 49 -15.51 -3.55 -12.35
C GLY A 49 -16.23 -3.21 -11.04
N ALA A 50 -15.54 -2.51 -10.12
CA ALA A 50 -16.08 -2.22 -8.81
C ALA A 50 -17.26 -1.24 -8.87
N ALA A 51 -18.27 -1.41 -8.01
CA ALA A 51 -19.31 -0.41 -7.83
C ALA A 51 -18.75 0.83 -7.12
N TYR A 52 -19.28 2.02 -7.43
CA TYR A 52 -18.87 3.28 -6.78
C TYR A 52 -19.15 3.29 -5.27
N THR A 53 -20.15 2.54 -4.83
CA THR A 53 -20.47 2.34 -3.42
C THR A 53 -19.40 1.53 -2.67
N ASP A 54 -18.65 0.72 -3.39
CA ASP A 54 -17.67 -0.19 -2.82
C ASP A 54 -16.26 0.41 -2.83
N LYS A 55 -15.86 0.96 -3.98
CA LYS A 55 -14.52 1.52 -4.16
C LYS A 55 -14.56 2.76 -5.06
N THR A 56 -13.86 3.79 -4.65
CA THR A 56 -13.69 5.01 -5.45
C THR A 56 -12.22 5.40 -5.49
N GLY A 57 -11.68 5.60 -6.67
CA GLY A 57 -10.29 6.03 -6.85
C GLY A 57 -9.70 5.56 -8.16
N GLY A 58 -8.41 5.79 -8.30
CA GLY A 58 -7.62 5.36 -9.46
C GLY A 58 -6.44 4.51 -9.04
N ILE A 59 -5.98 3.68 -9.96
CA ILE A 59 -4.88 2.75 -9.79
C ILE A 59 -4.00 2.73 -11.04
N ALA A 60 -2.70 2.74 -10.84
CA ALA A 60 -1.70 2.43 -11.85
C ALA A 60 -0.92 1.19 -11.42
N PHE A 61 -0.83 0.20 -12.29
CA PHE A 61 -0.07 -1.04 -12.06
C PHE A 61 1.36 -0.81 -12.55
N LEU A 62 2.29 -0.51 -11.64
CA LEU A 62 3.65 -0.12 -12.01
C LEU A 62 4.48 -1.26 -12.61
N THR A 63 4.13 -2.50 -12.30
CA THR A 63 4.87 -3.69 -12.73
C THR A 63 4.21 -4.45 -13.87
N ASP A 64 2.90 -4.35 -14.03
CA ASP A 64 2.13 -5.15 -14.98
C ASP A 64 1.93 -4.45 -16.33
N ASP A 65 2.22 -3.15 -16.43
CA ASP A 65 2.20 -2.42 -17.69
C ASP A 65 3.59 -2.44 -18.35
N PRO A 66 3.80 -3.21 -19.43
CA PRO A 66 5.10 -3.29 -20.11
C PRO A 66 5.61 -1.93 -20.63
N ASN A 67 4.68 -0.99 -20.88
CA ASN A 67 5.03 0.34 -21.31
C ASN A 67 5.55 1.22 -20.17
N LEU A 68 5.22 0.90 -18.91
CA LEU A 68 5.72 1.62 -17.74
C LEU A 68 7.09 1.12 -17.29
N GLN A 69 7.41 -0.15 -17.53
CA GLN A 69 8.69 -0.76 -17.14
C GLN A 69 9.90 -0.11 -17.84
N ASN A 70 9.69 0.52 -19.00
CA ASN A 70 10.73 1.20 -19.75
C ASN A 70 10.91 2.69 -19.41
N PHE A 71 10.16 3.20 -18.41
CA PHE A 71 10.35 4.57 -17.94
C PHE A 71 11.34 4.59 -16.77
N ASP A 72 12.43 5.35 -16.90
CA ASP A 72 13.44 5.52 -15.85
C ASP A 72 12.81 5.91 -14.50
N VAL A 73 11.78 6.77 -14.52
CA VAL A 73 11.06 7.22 -13.31
C VAL A 73 10.31 6.07 -12.63
N THR A 74 9.64 5.19 -13.38
CA THR A 74 8.95 4.03 -12.80
C THR A 74 9.93 3.04 -12.19
N GLY A 75 11.04 2.77 -12.89
CA GLY A 75 12.12 1.92 -12.38
C GLY A 75 12.71 2.44 -11.07
N GLU A 76 12.95 3.75 -10.99
CA GLU A 76 13.47 4.39 -9.78
C GLU A 76 12.47 4.29 -8.61
N ILE A 77 11.17 4.52 -8.86
CA ILE A 77 10.11 4.36 -7.85
C ILE A 77 10.06 2.92 -7.35
N LEU A 78 10.09 1.93 -8.24
CA LEU A 78 10.06 0.51 -7.89
C LEU A 78 11.30 0.12 -7.07
N HIS A 79 12.48 0.57 -7.48
CA HIS A 79 13.73 0.29 -6.77
C HIS A 79 13.71 0.85 -5.34
N GLN A 80 13.35 2.12 -5.16
CA GLN A 80 13.29 2.74 -3.82
C GLN A 80 12.19 2.11 -2.96
N PHE A 81 11.01 1.84 -3.52
CA PHE A 81 9.93 1.17 -2.80
C PHE A 81 10.32 -0.25 -2.35
N HIS A 82 10.93 -1.06 -3.22
CA HIS A 82 11.35 -2.41 -2.88
C HIS A 82 12.44 -2.41 -1.80
N ASN A 83 13.41 -1.50 -1.86
CA ASN A 83 14.45 -1.39 -0.83
C ASN A 83 13.85 -1.02 0.54
N ALA A 84 12.96 -0.03 0.58
CA ALA A 84 12.28 0.36 1.82
C ALA A 84 11.39 -0.77 2.36
N SER A 85 10.63 -1.45 1.49
CA SER A 85 9.76 -2.57 1.87
C SER A 85 10.56 -3.76 2.38
N ALA A 86 11.68 -4.10 1.76
CA ALA A 86 12.55 -5.19 2.18
C ALA A 86 13.15 -4.92 3.56
N GLU A 87 13.56 -3.69 3.84
CA GLU A 87 14.09 -3.32 5.15
C GLU A 87 13.01 -3.38 6.24
N CYS A 88 11.83 -2.83 5.99
CA CYS A 88 10.70 -2.92 6.92
C CYS A 88 10.27 -4.38 7.14
N PHE A 89 10.20 -5.19 6.07
CA PHE A 89 9.88 -6.61 6.19
C PHE A 89 10.94 -7.38 6.99
N ARG A 90 12.22 -7.07 6.82
CA ARG A 90 13.29 -7.69 7.63
C ARG A 90 13.05 -7.44 9.13
N HIS A 91 12.78 -6.21 9.55
CA HIS A 91 12.46 -5.87 10.93
C HIS A 91 11.19 -6.58 11.43
N TYR A 92 10.15 -6.63 10.58
CA TYR A 92 8.92 -7.34 10.88
C TYR A 92 9.15 -8.85 11.09
N ALA A 93 9.92 -9.49 10.20
CA ALA A 93 10.22 -10.91 10.28
C ALA A 93 11.15 -11.26 11.45
N GLU A 94 12.07 -10.39 11.83
CA GLU A 94 12.90 -10.55 13.04
C GLU A 94 12.05 -10.55 14.30
N LYS A 95 11.06 -9.65 14.38
CA LYS A 95 10.11 -9.61 15.50
C LYS A 95 9.21 -10.84 15.55
N PHE A 96 8.72 -11.26 14.40
CA PHE A 96 7.86 -12.43 14.25
C PHE A 96 8.64 -13.59 13.64
N GLY A 97 9.63 -14.12 14.40
CA GLY A 97 10.66 -15.04 13.94
C GLY A 97 10.19 -16.29 13.20
N ILE A 98 8.91 -16.68 13.34
CA ILE A 98 8.34 -17.79 12.55
C ILE A 98 8.39 -17.49 11.03
N LEU A 99 8.32 -16.24 10.62
CA LEU A 99 8.37 -15.85 9.22
C LEU A 99 9.74 -16.14 8.58
N THR A 100 10.81 -16.14 9.36
CA THR A 100 12.17 -16.45 8.86
C THR A 100 12.37 -17.93 8.55
N GLN A 101 11.44 -18.80 8.97
CA GLN A 101 11.48 -20.24 8.72
C GLN A 101 10.77 -20.63 7.41
N HIS A 102 10.17 -19.66 6.72
CA HIS A 102 9.43 -19.88 5.49
C HIS A 102 10.04 -19.08 4.33
N GLN A 103 9.87 -19.60 3.12
CA GLN A 103 10.28 -18.88 1.92
C GLN A 103 9.20 -17.84 1.59
N LEU A 104 9.56 -16.58 1.77
CA LEU A 104 8.69 -15.43 1.52
C LEU A 104 9.39 -14.48 0.54
N THR A 105 8.64 -13.92 -0.38
CA THR A 105 9.12 -12.94 -1.36
C THR A 105 8.18 -11.74 -1.45
N MET A 106 8.73 -10.57 -1.75
CA MET A 106 7.90 -9.42 -2.13
C MET A 106 7.23 -9.71 -3.46
N ASN A 107 5.92 -9.50 -3.53
CA ASN A 107 5.17 -9.64 -4.77
C ASN A 107 5.61 -8.56 -5.77
N HIS A 108 5.72 -8.95 -7.04
CA HIS A 108 6.03 -8.02 -8.11
C HIS A 108 4.86 -7.08 -8.46
N ASN A 109 3.63 -7.39 -8.03
CA ASN A 109 2.48 -6.51 -8.25
C ASN A 109 2.55 -5.29 -7.33
N VAL A 110 3.01 -4.16 -7.87
CA VAL A 110 3.11 -2.89 -7.17
C VAL A 110 2.06 -1.93 -7.74
N GLN A 111 1.16 -1.47 -6.88
CA GLN A 111 0.01 -0.64 -7.23
C GLN A 111 0.16 0.76 -6.66
N LEU A 112 0.28 1.75 -7.52
CA LEU A 112 0.23 3.16 -7.15
C LEU A 112 -1.22 3.65 -7.22
N GLN A 113 -1.76 4.11 -6.10
CA GLN A 113 -3.18 4.38 -5.94
C GLN A 113 -3.46 5.81 -5.52
N LYS A 114 -4.57 6.36 -6.04
CA LYS A 114 -5.16 7.64 -5.65
C LYS A 114 -6.57 7.41 -5.14
N THR A 115 -6.84 7.83 -3.91
CA THR A 115 -8.18 7.91 -3.37
C THR A 115 -8.58 9.39 -3.34
N PRO A 116 -9.58 9.81 -4.13
CA PRO A 116 -10.00 11.21 -4.16
C PRO A 116 -10.68 11.61 -2.85
N ARG A 117 -10.78 12.92 -2.62
CA ARG A 117 -11.58 13.44 -1.50
C ARG A 117 -12.98 12.82 -1.51
N THR A 118 -13.45 12.36 -0.37
CA THR A 118 -14.71 11.63 -0.13
C THR A 118 -14.82 10.25 -0.79
N GLY A 119 -13.83 9.85 -1.60
CA GLY A 119 -13.70 8.48 -2.11
C GLY A 119 -13.12 7.54 -1.06
N GLY A 120 -13.11 6.26 -1.33
CA GLY A 120 -12.58 5.28 -0.38
C GLY A 120 -12.58 3.85 -0.92
N TYR A 121 -12.02 2.97 -0.15
CA TYR A 121 -12.27 1.54 -0.26
C TYR A 121 -13.27 1.20 0.86
N HIS A 122 -14.55 1.32 0.56
CA HIS A 122 -15.61 1.38 1.57
C HIS A 122 -15.98 0.03 2.15
N ILE A 123 -15.79 -1.06 1.39
CA ILE A 123 -16.10 -2.40 1.84
C ILE A 123 -15.00 -2.98 2.71
N TRP A 124 -15.41 -3.72 3.73
CA TRP A 124 -14.51 -4.54 4.53
C TRP A 124 -13.96 -5.69 3.69
N HIS A 125 -12.65 -5.84 3.67
CA HIS A 125 -11.97 -6.88 2.89
C HIS A 125 -10.69 -7.34 3.59
N PHE A 126 -10.14 -8.42 3.08
CA PHE A 126 -8.83 -8.93 3.44
C PHE A 126 -8.09 -9.37 2.17
N GLU A 127 -6.77 -9.46 2.24
CA GLU A 127 -5.93 -9.45 1.05
C GLU A 127 -5.74 -10.82 0.40
N ASN A 128 -6.00 -11.93 1.12
CA ASN A 128 -5.83 -13.29 0.60
C ASN A 128 -7.15 -14.04 0.38
N SER A 129 -8.16 -13.35 -0.10
CA SER A 129 -9.54 -13.85 -0.24
C SER A 129 -9.77 -14.92 -1.32
N GLY A 130 -8.71 -15.45 -1.92
CA GLY A 130 -8.79 -16.52 -2.92
C GLY A 130 -8.31 -16.11 -4.31
N GLY A 131 -8.51 -16.97 -5.31
CA GLY A 131 -7.99 -16.76 -6.66
C GLY A 131 -6.46 -16.61 -6.66
N GLY A 132 -5.93 -15.63 -7.37
CA GLY A 132 -4.49 -15.35 -7.45
C GLY A 132 -3.88 -14.79 -6.16
N SER A 133 -4.70 -14.40 -5.15
CA SER A 133 -4.23 -13.76 -3.92
C SER A 133 -3.99 -14.72 -2.75
N HIS A 134 -4.27 -16.02 -2.91
CA HIS A 134 -4.20 -17.01 -1.81
C HIS A 134 -2.81 -17.16 -1.18
N LYS A 135 -1.75 -16.80 -1.89
CA LYS A 135 -0.37 -16.84 -1.40
C LYS A 135 0.02 -15.64 -0.54
N ARG A 136 -0.78 -14.59 -0.49
CA ARG A 136 -0.44 -13.37 0.26
C ARG A 136 -0.37 -13.66 1.75
N ALA A 137 0.81 -13.46 2.31
CA ALA A 137 1.07 -13.60 3.74
C ALA A 137 0.89 -12.28 4.47
N LEU A 138 1.43 -11.19 3.90
CA LEU A 138 1.37 -9.85 4.49
C LEU A 138 0.91 -8.83 3.45
N PHE A 139 0.23 -7.80 3.92
CA PHE A 139 -0.08 -6.58 3.18
C PHE A 139 0.94 -5.50 3.53
N VAL A 140 1.40 -4.78 2.51
CA VAL A 140 2.37 -3.68 2.62
C VAL A 140 1.78 -2.44 1.97
N GLN A 141 1.63 -1.36 2.74
CA GLN A 141 1.11 -0.09 2.24
C GLN A 141 2.01 1.08 2.63
N LEU A 142 2.53 1.79 1.63
CA LEU A 142 3.29 3.03 1.82
C LEU A 142 2.38 4.23 1.60
N TYR A 143 2.30 5.14 2.56
CA TYR A 143 1.57 6.40 2.45
C TYR A 143 2.46 7.48 1.83
N LEU A 144 2.03 8.08 0.73
CA LEU A 144 2.81 9.09 0.00
C LEU A 144 2.51 10.53 0.43
N ASN A 145 1.43 10.73 1.17
CA ASN A 145 1.10 12.04 1.74
C ASN A 145 0.34 11.92 3.05
N THR A 146 0.42 12.96 3.86
CA THR A 146 -0.33 13.05 5.11
C THR A 146 -1.74 13.53 4.85
N ILE A 147 -2.72 12.83 5.44
CA ILE A 147 -4.14 13.22 5.45
C ILE A 147 -4.54 13.56 6.88
N ASN A 148 -4.86 14.82 7.12
CA ASN A 148 -5.17 15.32 8.47
C ASN A 148 -6.62 15.01 8.93
N GLU A 149 -7.53 14.72 7.99
CA GLU A 149 -8.94 14.44 8.30
C GLU A 149 -9.43 13.26 7.44
N GLY A 150 -9.76 12.15 8.07
CA GLY A 150 -10.13 10.92 7.39
C GLY A 150 -8.92 10.23 6.74
N GLY A 151 -9.15 9.34 5.79
CA GLY A 151 -8.12 8.67 5.00
C GLY A 151 -7.38 7.54 5.71
N GLU A 152 -7.77 7.17 6.91
CA GLU A 152 -7.15 6.11 7.68
C GLU A 152 -7.33 4.73 7.00
N THR A 153 -6.43 3.81 7.28
CA THR A 153 -6.67 2.38 7.10
C THR A 153 -7.29 1.86 8.40
N GLU A 154 -8.54 1.41 8.34
CA GLU A 154 -9.32 0.99 9.51
C GLU A 154 -9.41 -0.53 9.57
N PHE A 155 -9.02 -1.11 10.71
CA PHE A 155 -9.09 -2.54 11.02
C PHE A 155 -10.35 -2.86 11.84
N LEU A 156 -11.13 -3.82 11.34
CA LEU A 156 -12.44 -4.17 11.93
C LEU A 156 -12.30 -4.81 13.30
N TYR A 157 -11.56 -5.90 13.38
CA TYR A 157 -11.51 -6.72 14.61
C TYR A 157 -10.60 -6.11 15.68
N GLN A 158 -9.58 -5.38 15.28
CA GLN A 158 -8.65 -4.67 16.17
C GLN A 158 -9.21 -3.33 16.64
N SER A 159 -10.31 -2.84 16.01
CA SER A 159 -10.90 -1.52 16.28
C SER A 159 -9.87 -0.38 16.21
N LYS A 160 -8.94 -0.48 15.23
CA LYS A 160 -7.84 0.46 15.07
C LYS A 160 -7.94 1.23 13.76
N ARG A 161 -7.48 2.49 13.79
CA ARG A 161 -7.37 3.35 12.63
C ARG A 161 -5.93 3.82 12.51
N ILE A 162 -5.29 3.46 11.40
CA ILE A 162 -3.91 3.86 11.10
C ILE A 162 -3.97 5.12 10.25
N PRO A 163 -3.44 6.25 10.74
CA PRO A 163 -3.45 7.51 9.99
C PRO A 163 -2.55 7.42 8.75
N ALA A 164 -2.95 8.11 7.69
CA ALA A 164 -2.10 8.27 6.51
C ALA A 164 -1.06 9.36 6.80
N VAL A 165 0.18 8.95 7.08
CA VAL A 165 1.32 9.86 7.33
C VAL A 165 2.35 9.69 6.23
N GLN A 166 2.79 10.78 5.61
CA GLN A 166 3.75 10.75 4.51
C GLN A 166 5.04 10.02 4.89
N GLY A 167 5.48 9.12 4.02
CA GLY A 167 6.71 8.34 4.22
C GLY A 167 6.58 7.20 5.22
N SER A 168 5.36 6.90 5.71
CA SER A 168 5.13 5.78 6.61
C SER A 168 4.66 4.53 5.87
N MET A 169 5.13 3.37 6.31
CA MET A 169 4.79 2.06 5.76
C MET A 169 4.06 1.21 6.81
N LEU A 170 2.87 0.76 6.47
CA LEU A 170 2.09 -0.21 7.21
C LEU A 170 2.41 -1.62 6.73
N ILE A 171 2.65 -2.54 7.67
CA ILE A 171 2.73 -3.99 7.42
C ILE A 171 1.77 -4.71 8.37
N CYS A 172 0.95 -5.60 7.83
CA CYS A 172 0.03 -6.44 8.61
C CYS A 172 -0.24 -7.77 7.90
N PRO A 173 -0.75 -8.80 8.62
CA PRO A 173 -1.18 -10.06 7.99
C PRO A 173 -2.27 -9.84 6.94
N ALA A 174 -2.19 -10.64 5.85
CA ALA A 174 -3.12 -10.58 4.72
C ALA A 174 -4.45 -11.32 4.96
N GLY A 175 -4.56 -12.09 6.05
CA GLY A 175 -5.69 -12.97 6.35
C GLY A 175 -6.94 -12.26 6.89
N PHE A 176 -8.05 -12.98 6.96
CA PHE A 176 -9.35 -12.46 7.39
C PHE A 176 -9.35 -11.86 8.80
N THR A 177 -8.43 -12.27 9.67
CA THR A 177 -8.25 -11.70 11.01
C THR A 177 -7.88 -10.20 10.97
N HIS A 178 -7.29 -9.75 9.87
CA HIS A 178 -6.92 -8.37 9.61
C HIS A 178 -7.82 -7.73 8.54
N THR A 179 -9.11 -8.04 8.60
CA THR A 179 -10.12 -7.38 7.77
C THR A 179 -10.07 -5.88 7.98
N HIS A 180 -9.93 -5.15 6.89
CA HIS A 180 -9.76 -3.70 6.93
C HIS A 180 -10.48 -3.00 5.77
N ARG A 181 -10.51 -1.66 5.85
CA ARG A 181 -11.01 -0.79 4.77
C ARG A 181 -10.21 0.52 4.72
N GLY A 182 -10.31 1.22 3.59
CA GLY A 182 -9.75 2.56 3.43
C GLY A 182 -10.82 3.62 3.65
N ASN A 183 -10.74 4.37 4.76
CA ASN A 183 -11.64 5.48 5.04
C ASN A 183 -11.47 6.62 4.04
N PRO A 184 -12.55 7.37 3.72
CA PRO A 184 -12.48 8.53 2.85
C PRO A 184 -11.57 9.61 3.40
N PRO A 185 -10.65 10.17 2.61
CA PRO A 185 -10.00 11.42 2.97
C PRO A 185 -11.01 12.57 2.89
N LEU A 186 -11.12 13.37 3.94
CA LEU A 186 -12.06 14.49 3.99
C LEU A 186 -11.41 15.78 3.46
N LYS A 187 -10.08 15.85 3.46
CA LYS A 187 -9.30 16.93 2.85
C LYS A 187 -8.24 16.38 1.90
N GLY A 188 -8.29 16.83 0.65
CA GLY A 188 -7.34 16.43 -0.39
C GLY A 188 -7.52 15.00 -0.90
N ASN A 189 -6.58 14.55 -1.69
CA ASN A 189 -6.52 13.18 -2.21
C ASN A 189 -5.46 12.39 -1.42
N LYS A 190 -5.75 11.12 -1.11
CA LYS A 190 -4.77 10.20 -0.52
C LYS A 190 -4.05 9.45 -1.64
N PHE A 191 -2.72 9.33 -1.51
CA PHE A 191 -1.90 8.53 -2.41
C PHE A 191 -1.15 7.45 -1.63
N THR A 192 -1.13 6.23 -2.17
CA THR A 192 -0.43 5.09 -1.56
C THR A 192 0.25 4.23 -2.62
N ILE A 193 1.32 3.52 -2.22
CA ILE A 193 1.79 2.34 -2.94
C ILE A 193 1.41 1.11 -2.13
N ASN A 194 0.78 0.13 -2.78
CA ASN A 194 0.39 -1.13 -2.17
C ASN A 194 1.09 -2.30 -2.84
N SER A 195 1.54 -3.25 -2.04
CA SER A 195 2.10 -4.53 -2.48
C SER A 195 1.91 -5.59 -1.38
N TRP A 196 2.44 -6.78 -1.59
CA TRP A 196 2.28 -7.91 -0.67
C TRP A 196 3.57 -8.68 -0.52
N VAL A 197 3.71 -9.36 0.62
CA VAL A 197 4.67 -10.46 0.81
C VAL A 197 3.93 -11.77 0.63
N GLU A 198 4.47 -12.69 -0.17
CA GLU A 198 3.83 -13.95 -0.53
C GLU A 198 4.68 -15.17 -0.18
N PHE A 199 4.01 -16.27 0.10
CA PHE A 199 4.65 -17.58 0.15
C PHE A 199 5.04 -18.04 -1.26
N THR A 200 6.27 -18.53 -1.43
CA THR A 200 6.78 -19.03 -2.71
C THR A 200 6.44 -20.50 -2.92
#